data_9208e5a195824065709f2ddb9b07ba94
#
_entry.id   9208e5a195824065709f2ddb9b07ba94
#
_cell.length_a   1.000
_cell.length_b   1.000
_cell.length_c   1.000
_cell.angle_alpha   90.00
_cell.angle_beta   90.00
_cell.angle_gamma   90.00
#
_symmetry.space_group_name_H-M   'P 1'
#
loop_
_entity.id
_entity.type
_entity.pdbx_description
1 polymer ?
#
loop_
_entity_poly.entity_id
_entity_poly.type
_entity_poly.pdbx_seq_one_letter_code
_entity_poly.pdbx_strand_id
1 'polypeptide(L)'
;MGTGTAPRPAAATTGTSREVDPVTASIIQHGLDAAADQMLVALKRTAFSPIIYDMLDGGGALYDRQFRMLSQIQTLPLFVGSLGLCLESMVEHYADRGGLEDGDVIVVNDPFLTGTHQWDVAVIVPGFLDGELVGYAGIKAHHMDVGALAPFVTKSTDVFQEGTIYPGVKLYRAGVRDEDLYRMMLANTRMPESAAGDIGAQAGACRAGLRALLELIERYGLERFEAAVEVILDAGEAEMREQLAKLPNGRFTATAVHEHNGHEQVNVPYEVAVEIGDDNITIDLTDAPPTQPGPVNSPRVGAVSAIRCAMMALAVRDGRANEGYFRPLELKTRPGSMFDAQRPAPCALASYPLYILVEGINEALAQAVP
;
A
#
# COMPACT_ATOMS: atom_id res chain seq x y z
N MET A 1 4.42 2.86 26.60
CA MET A 1 5.33 1.70 26.77
C MET A 1 6.04 1.58 25.44
N GLY A 2 7.36 1.73 25.42
CA GLY A 2 8.14 1.86 24.23
C GLY A 2 8.23 0.57 23.43
N THR A 3 7.84 0.61 22.18
CA THR A 3 8.12 -0.45 21.20
C THR A 3 9.42 -0.10 20.48
N GLY A 4 10.53 -0.54 21.08
CA GLY A 4 11.79 -0.62 20.36
C GLY A 4 11.67 -1.74 19.32
N THR A 5 11.80 -1.39 18.04
CA THR A 5 11.96 -2.36 16.96
C THR A 5 13.26 -3.12 17.18
N ALA A 6 13.14 -4.41 17.50
CA ALA A 6 14.27 -5.31 17.52
C ALA A 6 14.86 -5.49 16.12
N PRO A 7 16.19 -5.60 15.97
CA PRO A 7 16.79 -5.84 14.67
C PRO A 7 16.35 -7.21 14.12
N ARG A 8 15.95 -7.20 12.86
CA ARG A 8 15.55 -8.36 12.07
C ARG A 8 16.66 -9.43 12.11
N PRO A 9 16.38 -10.69 12.43
CA PRO A 9 17.38 -11.73 12.32
C PRO A 9 17.75 -11.92 10.83
N ALA A 10 19.03 -11.86 10.55
CA ALA A 10 19.56 -12.17 9.21
C ALA A 10 19.18 -13.62 8.88
N ALA A 11 18.49 -13.82 7.77
CA ALA A 11 18.19 -15.15 7.25
C ALA A 11 19.49 -15.87 6.94
N ALA A 12 19.71 -17.01 7.57
CA ALA A 12 20.85 -17.89 7.27
C ALA A 12 20.61 -18.55 5.90
N THR A 13 21.27 -18.04 4.87
CA THR A 13 21.32 -18.65 3.55
C THR A 13 22.30 -19.83 3.59
N THR A 14 21.79 -21.05 3.73
CA THR A 14 22.51 -22.27 3.36
C THR A 14 21.62 -23.13 2.47
N GLY A 15 21.65 -22.84 1.19
CA GLY A 15 21.08 -23.66 0.14
C GLY A 15 21.73 -23.21 -1.17
N THR A 16 22.26 -24.15 -1.95
CA THR A 16 22.80 -23.90 -3.29
C THR A 16 21.68 -23.28 -4.14
N SER A 17 21.68 -21.96 -4.30
CA SER A 17 20.77 -21.26 -5.20
C SER A 17 21.00 -21.83 -6.60
N ARG A 18 20.01 -22.53 -7.17
CA ARG A 18 20.00 -22.78 -8.60
C ARG A 18 19.88 -21.42 -9.26
N GLU A 19 20.95 -20.97 -9.93
CA GLU A 19 20.93 -19.73 -10.70
C GLU A 19 19.75 -19.77 -11.67
N VAL A 20 18.82 -18.81 -11.52
CA VAL A 20 17.75 -18.62 -12.50
C VAL A 20 18.32 -17.76 -13.61
N ASP A 21 18.21 -18.25 -14.84
CA ASP A 21 18.64 -17.47 -15.99
C ASP A 21 17.77 -16.23 -16.19
N PRO A 22 18.33 -15.11 -16.69
CA PRO A 22 17.61 -13.84 -16.84
C PRO A 22 16.36 -13.93 -17.73
N VAL A 23 16.34 -14.84 -18.69
CA VAL A 23 15.20 -15.04 -19.59
C VAL A 23 14.02 -15.64 -18.82
N THR A 24 14.28 -16.65 -17.98
CA THR A 24 13.25 -17.23 -17.11
C THR A 24 12.72 -16.18 -16.11
N ALA A 25 13.59 -15.38 -15.47
CA ALA A 25 13.16 -14.31 -14.57
C ALA A 25 12.29 -13.27 -15.31
N SER A 26 12.66 -12.86 -16.51
CA SER A 26 11.87 -11.96 -17.35
C SER A 26 10.49 -12.54 -17.73
N ILE A 27 10.42 -13.82 -18.06
CA ILE A 27 9.14 -14.48 -18.37
C ILE A 27 8.23 -14.50 -17.14
N ILE A 28 8.79 -14.80 -15.95
CA ILE A 28 8.03 -14.78 -14.68
C ILE A 28 7.58 -13.36 -14.36
N GLN A 29 8.41 -12.33 -14.54
CA GLN A 29 8.02 -10.93 -14.35
C GLN A 29 6.82 -10.55 -15.24
N HIS A 30 6.88 -10.84 -16.54
CA HIS A 30 5.75 -10.55 -17.43
C HIS A 30 4.50 -11.37 -17.07
N GLY A 31 4.66 -12.58 -16.54
CA GLY A 31 3.56 -13.39 -16.01
C GLY A 31 2.91 -12.75 -14.79
N LEU A 32 3.71 -12.20 -13.87
CA LEU A 32 3.22 -11.45 -12.71
C LEU A 32 2.49 -10.16 -13.14
N ASP A 33 3.03 -9.45 -14.13
CA ASP A 33 2.38 -8.25 -14.68
C ASP A 33 1.05 -8.58 -15.34
N ALA A 34 0.98 -9.68 -16.09
CA ALA A 34 -0.27 -10.16 -16.68
C ALA A 34 -1.28 -10.59 -15.61
N ALA A 35 -0.84 -11.17 -14.49
CA ALA A 35 -1.69 -11.50 -13.36
C ALA A 35 -2.27 -10.24 -12.69
N ALA A 36 -1.47 -9.18 -12.52
CA ALA A 36 -1.94 -7.89 -12.04
C ALA A 36 -2.96 -7.25 -13.01
N ASP A 37 -2.73 -7.34 -14.32
CA ASP A 37 -3.71 -6.87 -15.33
C ASP A 37 -5.04 -7.64 -15.24
N GLN A 38 -5.00 -8.94 -15.00
CA GLN A 38 -6.22 -9.74 -14.78
C GLN A 38 -6.99 -9.27 -13.54
N MET A 39 -6.28 -8.87 -12.45
CA MET A 39 -6.92 -8.28 -11.27
C MET A 39 -7.66 -6.98 -11.66
N LEU A 40 -7.02 -6.08 -12.39
CA LEU A 40 -7.62 -4.82 -12.81
C LEU A 40 -8.86 -5.05 -13.69
N VAL A 41 -8.76 -5.94 -14.67
CA VAL A 41 -9.88 -6.28 -15.57
C VAL A 41 -11.04 -6.89 -14.79
N ALA A 42 -10.76 -7.80 -13.84
CA ALA A 42 -11.77 -8.41 -13.00
C ALA A 42 -12.47 -7.35 -12.13
N LEU A 43 -11.70 -6.48 -11.45
CA LEU A 43 -12.23 -5.40 -10.63
C LEU A 43 -13.15 -4.47 -11.43
N LYS A 44 -12.68 -3.95 -12.57
CA LYS A 44 -13.45 -3.04 -13.43
C LYS A 44 -14.77 -3.64 -13.92
N ARG A 45 -14.79 -4.95 -14.22
CA ARG A 45 -15.97 -5.61 -14.78
C ARG A 45 -17.01 -6.00 -13.73
N THR A 46 -16.62 -6.08 -12.46
CA THR A 46 -17.48 -6.60 -11.40
C THR A 46 -17.79 -5.60 -10.30
N ALA A 47 -17.07 -4.47 -10.23
CA ALA A 47 -17.37 -3.40 -9.28
C ALA A 47 -18.73 -2.75 -9.57
N PHE A 48 -19.39 -2.31 -8.51
CA PHE A 48 -20.71 -1.69 -8.53
C PHE A 48 -20.63 -0.16 -8.54
N SER A 49 -19.61 0.40 -7.87
CA SER A 49 -19.43 1.85 -7.76
C SER A 49 -18.71 2.44 -8.98
N PRO A 50 -19.21 3.53 -9.59
CA PRO A 50 -18.51 4.22 -10.69
C PRO A 50 -17.14 4.75 -10.26
N ILE A 51 -16.95 5.09 -9.00
CA ILE A 51 -15.66 5.53 -8.47
C ILE A 51 -14.57 4.44 -8.65
N ILE A 52 -14.96 3.15 -8.59
CA ILE A 52 -14.03 2.03 -8.80
C ILE A 52 -13.94 1.67 -10.29
N TYR A 53 -15.06 1.42 -10.99
CA TYR A 53 -15.01 0.88 -12.34
C TYR A 53 -14.72 1.93 -13.43
N ASP A 54 -15.04 3.19 -13.20
CA ASP A 54 -14.88 4.30 -14.17
C ASP A 54 -13.72 5.22 -13.79
N MET A 55 -13.70 5.77 -12.56
CA MET A 55 -12.63 6.63 -12.08
C MET A 55 -11.35 5.88 -11.71
N LEU A 56 -11.42 4.56 -11.49
CA LEU A 56 -10.30 3.71 -11.06
C LEU A 56 -9.68 4.18 -9.74
N ASP A 57 -10.51 4.67 -8.82
CA ASP A 57 -10.07 5.10 -7.51
C ASP A 57 -9.78 3.90 -6.60
N GLY A 58 -8.63 3.31 -6.83
CA GLY A 58 -8.15 2.12 -6.17
C GLY A 58 -6.76 1.73 -6.61
N GLY A 59 -6.20 0.74 -5.93
CA GLY A 59 -4.91 0.16 -6.25
C GLY A 59 -4.84 -1.28 -5.75
N GLY A 60 -3.99 -2.10 -6.34
CA GLY A 60 -3.81 -3.47 -5.91
C GLY A 60 -2.51 -4.07 -6.40
N ALA A 61 -2.08 -5.13 -5.75
CA ALA A 61 -0.83 -5.79 -6.08
C ALA A 61 -0.84 -7.27 -5.65
N LEU A 62 0.11 -8.00 -6.20
CA LEU A 62 0.52 -9.33 -5.77
C LEU A 62 1.75 -9.21 -4.89
N TYR A 63 1.80 -10.03 -3.85
CA TYR A 63 2.88 -10.06 -2.86
C TYR A 63 3.38 -11.49 -2.68
N ASP A 64 4.66 -11.64 -2.39
CA ASP A 64 5.20 -12.92 -1.94
C ASP A 64 4.85 -13.16 -0.45
N ARG A 65 5.28 -14.31 0.07
CA ARG A 65 5.07 -14.67 1.48
C ARG A 65 5.86 -13.81 2.48
N GLN A 66 6.82 -12.99 2.01
CA GLN A 66 7.57 -12.00 2.80
C GLN A 66 6.98 -10.57 2.68
N PHE A 67 5.76 -10.43 2.16
CA PHE A 67 5.04 -9.15 1.97
C PHE A 67 5.67 -8.21 0.95
N ARG A 68 6.62 -8.70 0.13
CA ARG A 68 7.29 -7.91 -0.89
C ARG A 68 6.39 -7.83 -2.13
N MET A 69 6.19 -6.63 -2.63
CA MET A 69 5.38 -6.41 -3.83
C MET A 69 6.06 -6.98 -5.07
N LEU A 70 5.39 -7.90 -5.76
CA LEU A 70 5.87 -8.56 -6.97
C LEU A 70 5.47 -7.81 -8.24
N SER A 71 4.22 -7.38 -8.32
CA SER A 71 3.67 -6.56 -9.41
C SER A 71 2.38 -5.87 -8.95
N GLN A 72 2.06 -4.74 -9.58
CA GLN A 72 0.90 -3.92 -9.22
C GLN A 72 -0.01 -3.65 -10.41
N ILE A 73 -1.29 -3.39 -10.16
CA ILE A 73 -2.21 -2.87 -11.16
C ILE A 73 -1.86 -1.39 -11.46
N GLN A 74 -2.05 -0.99 -12.71
CA GLN A 74 -1.77 0.39 -13.14
C GLN A 74 -2.97 1.30 -12.88
N THR A 75 -3.05 1.83 -11.67
CA THR A 75 -4.06 2.77 -11.18
C THR A 75 -3.39 3.81 -10.28
N LEU A 76 -3.99 4.15 -9.14
CA LEU A 76 -3.42 5.14 -8.21
C LEU A 76 -2.27 4.55 -7.37
N PRO A 77 -1.01 4.92 -7.61
CA PRO A 77 0.14 4.35 -6.90
C PRO A 77 0.12 4.67 -5.40
N LEU A 78 -0.52 5.76 -4.97
CA LEU A 78 -0.68 6.11 -3.57
C LEU A 78 -1.42 5.02 -2.77
N PHE A 79 -2.30 4.22 -3.39
CA PHE A 79 -3.01 3.15 -2.71
C PHE A 79 -2.16 1.90 -2.53
N VAL A 80 -1.25 1.64 -3.45
CA VAL A 80 -0.42 0.43 -3.45
C VAL A 80 0.77 0.54 -2.50
N GLY A 81 1.36 1.71 -2.39
CA GLY A 81 2.59 1.93 -1.63
C GLY A 81 2.51 1.58 -0.13
N SER A 82 1.31 1.60 0.46
CA SER A 82 1.07 1.24 1.86
C SER A 82 0.54 -0.19 2.07
N LEU A 83 0.07 -0.84 1.00
CA LEU A 83 -0.71 -2.08 1.13
C LEU A 83 0.14 -3.26 1.64
N GLY A 84 1.43 -3.33 1.27
CA GLY A 84 2.36 -4.34 1.81
C GLY A 84 2.56 -4.23 3.33
N LEU A 85 2.70 -3.01 3.86
CA LEU A 85 2.80 -2.76 5.31
C LEU A 85 1.49 -3.11 6.04
N CYS A 86 0.35 -2.81 5.42
CA CYS A 86 -0.95 -3.21 5.95
C CYS A 86 -1.07 -4.75 6.00
N LEU A 87 -0.65 -5.45 4.95
CA LEU A 87 -0.63 -6.90 4.87
C LEU A 87 0.24 -7.52 5.98
N GLU A 88 1.47 -7.04 6.16
CA GLU A 88 2.37 -7.48 7.22
C GLU A 88 1.69 -7.37 8.60
N SER A 89 1.11 -6.21 8.90
CA SER A 89 0.38 -5.97 10.15
C SER A 89 -0.81 -6.93 10.33
N MET A 90 -1.51 -7.31 9.25
CA MET A 90 -2.62 -8.25 9.31
C MET A 90 -2.13 -9.68 9.60
N VAL A 91 -1.05 -10.10 8.97
CA VAL A 91 -0.48 -11.43 9.21
C VAL A 91 0.04 -11.55 10.64
N GLU A 92 0.74 -10.54 11.15
CA GLU A 92 1.16 -10.48 12.55
C GLU A 92 -0.04 -10.53 13.51
N HIS A 93 -1.11 -9.79 13.21
CA HIS A 93 -2.34 -9.79 14.03
C HIS A 93 -2.96 -11.20 14.15
N TYR A 94 -2.87 -12.00 13.09
CA TYR A 94 -3.45 -13.36 13.11
C TYR A 94 -2.47 -14.44 13.54
N ALA A 95 -1.17 -14.17 13.70
CA ALA A 95 -0.15 -15.17 14.03
C ALA A 95 -0.52 -16.00 15.30
N ASP A 96 -0.95 -15.32 16.36
CA ASP A 96 -1.34 -15.96 17.62
C ASP A 96 -2.84 -16.34 17.68
N ARG A 97 -3.57 -16.23 16.56
CA ARG A 97 -5.03 -16.43 16.45
C ARG A 97 -5.43 -17.50 15.45
N GLY A 98 -4.55 -18.47 15.26
CA GLY A 98 -4.74 -19.58 14.33
C GLY A 98 -4.19 -19.34 12.92
N GLY A 99 -3.55 -18.19 12.67
CA GLY A 99 -2.95 -17.87 11.39
C GLY A 99 -3.98 -17.56 10.28
N LEU A 100 -3.52 -17.61 9.05
CA LEU A 100 -4.35 -17.51 7.86
C LEU A 100 -4.54 -18.90 7.24
N GLU A 101 -5.71 -19.11 6.64
CA GLU A 101 -6.10 -20.36 5.99
C GLU A 101 -6.49 -20.09 4.53
N ASP A 102 -6.42 -21.13 3.70
CA ASP A 102 -6.90 -21.06 2.33
C ASP A 102 -8.39 -20.68 2.29
N GLY A 103 -8.73 -19.74 1.43
CA GLY A 103 -10.09 -19.21 1.32
C GLY A 103 -10.42 -18.07 2.29
N ASP A 104 -9.50 -17.65 3.17
CA ASP A 104 -9.67 -16.45 3.98
C ASP A 104 -9.79 -15.19 3.11
N VAL A 105 -10.61 -14.23 3.55
CA VAL A 105 -10.68 -12.88 2.99
C VAL A 105 -10.70 -11.91 4.14
N ILE A 106 -9.69 -11.05 4.23
CA ILE A 106 -9.56 -10.01 5.24
C ILE A 106 -10.04 -8.69 4.68
N VAL A 107 -10.84 -7.95 5.46
CA VAL A 107 -11.27 -6.58 5.15
C VAL A 107 -10.69 -5.64 6.18
N VAL A 108 -10.05 -4.57 5.71
CA VAL A 108 -9.41 -3.56 6.57
C VAL A 108 -9.54 -2.17 5.94
N ASN A 109 -9.88 -1.17 6.76
CA ASN A 109 -9.93 0.23 6.33
C ASN A 109 -9.44 1.20 7.41
N ASP A 110 -8.78 0.67 8.44
CA ASP A 110 -8.19 1.50 9.47
C ASP A 110 -7.10 2.41 8.88
N PRO A 111 -7.21 3.75 8.91
CA PRO A 111 -6.24 4.67 8.32
C PRO A 111 -4.81 4.43 8.84
N PHE A 112 -4.67 4.05 10.09
CA PHE A 112 -3.37 3.80 10.73
C PHE A 112 -2.68 2.52 10.25
N LEU A 113 -3.40 1.67 9.53
CA LEU A 113 -2.91 0.46 8.87
C LEU A 113 -2.83 0.62 7.35
N THR A 114 -3.84 1.28 6.74
CA THR A 114 -3.97 1.41 5.28
C THR A 114 -3.28 2.64 4.71
N GLY A 115 -2.99 3.66 5.54
CA GLY A 115 -2.26 4.86 5.16
C GLY A 115 -3.08 5.94 4.45
N THR A 116 -4.37 5.73 4.21
CA THR A 116 -5.29 6.69 3.62
C THR A 116 -6.53 6.86 4.51
N HIS A 117 -7.68 7.23 3.98
CA HIS A 117 -8.88 7.41 4.80
C HIS A 117 -9.77 6.14 4.83
N GLN A 118 -10.79 6.11 5.71
CA GLN A 118 -11.61 4.92 5.94
C GLN A 118 -12.46 4.48 4.74
N TRP A 119 -12.74 5.38 3.79
CA TRP A 119 -13.43 5.00 2.55
C TRP A 119 -12.59 4.06 1.68
N ASP A 120 -11.28 4.06 1.84
CA ASP A 120 -10.35 3.20 1.11
C ASP A 120 -10.27 1.82 1.77
N VAL A 121 -11.25 1.00 1.46
CA VAL A 121 -11.36 -0.36 2.00
C VAL A 121 -10.38 -1.28 1.27
N ALA A 122 -9.47 -1.89 2.00
CA ALA A 122 -8.59 -2.92 1.49
C ALA A 122 -9.18 -4.32 1.72
N VAL A 123 -9.10 -5.15 0.70
CA VAL A 123 -9.41 -6.57 0.73
C VAL A 123 -8.13 -7.34 0.45
N ILE A 124 -7.77 -8.25 1.34
CA ILE A 124 -6.56 -9.08 1.29
C ILE A 124 -6.96 -10.54 1.25
N VAL A 125 -6.36 -11.29 0.34
CA VAL A 125 -6.58 -12.74 0.17
C VAL A 125 -5.23 -13.45 0.18
N PRO A 126 -5.01 -14.43 1.07
CA PRO A 126 -3.82 -15.27 1.06
C PRO A 126 -3.91 -16.33 -0.05
N GLY A 127 -2.78 -16.68 -0.65
CA GLY A 127 -2.65 -17.71 -1.66
C GLY A 127 -1.92 -18.93 -1.14
N PHE A 128 -2.53 -20.08 -1.24
CA PHE A 128 -1.98 -21.36 -0.80
C PHE A 128 -1.80 -22.32 -1.97
N LEU A 129 -0.71 -23.07 -1.96
CA LEU A 129 -0.44 -24.19 -2.88
C LEU A 129 -0.08 -25.42 -2.05
N ASP A 130 -0.82 -26.52 -2.23
CA ASP A 130 -0.64 -27.76 -1.47
C ASP A 130 -0.62 -27.58 0.06
N GLY A 131 -1.37 -26.59 0.56
CA GLY A 131 -1.44 -26.25 1.99
C GLY A 131 -0.32 -25.35 2.49
N GLU A 132 0.63 -24.95 1.64
CA GLU A 132 1.69 -23.99 1.95
C GLU A 132 1.28 -22.59 1.48
N LEU A 133 1.47 -21.59 2.34
CA LEU A 133 1.26 -20.18 2.00
C LEU A 133 2.39 -19.70 1.08
N VAL A 134 2.05 -19.24 -0.12
CA VAL A 134 3.03 -18.85 -1.14
C VAL A 134 2.99 -17.38 -1.51
N GLY A 135 1.96 -16.66 -1.14
CA GLY A 135 1.84 -15.23 -1.43
C GLY A 135 0.47 -14.67 -1.09
N TYR A 136 0.22 -13.45 -1.55
CA TYR A 136 -1.02 -12.72 -1.27
C TYR A 136 -1.44 -11.88 -2.46
N ALA A 137 -2.73 -11.60 -2.56
CA ALA A 137 -3.25 -10.50 -3.37
C ALA A 137 -3.99 -9.50 -2.48
N GLY A 138 -3.80 -8.23 -2.76
CA GLY A 138 -4.51 -7.16 -2.07
C GLY A 138 -5.04 -6.11 -3.04
N ILE A 139 -6.26 -5.64 -2.79
CA ILE A 139 -6.86 -4.49 -3.49
C ILE A 139 -7.42 -3.54 -2.46
N LYS A 140 -7.01 -2.28 -2.52
CA LYS A 140 -7.58 -1.16 -1.79
C LYS A 140 -8.36 -0.30 -2.78
N ALA A 141 -9.63 0.01 -2.48
CA ALA A 141 -10.49 0.80 -3.35
C ALA A 141 -11.40 1.71 -2.53
N HIS A 142 -11.71 2.88 -3.09
CA HIS A 142 -12.59 3.87 -2.48
C HIS A 142 -14.05 3.40 -2.54
N HIS A 143 -14.67 3.22 -1.38
CA HIS A 143 -16.10 2.91 -1.24
C HIS A 143 -16.91 4.19 -1.15
N MET A 144 -18.11 4.19 -1.74
CA MET A 144 -18.98 5.36 -1.78
C MET A 144 -19.44 5.83 -0.40
N ASP A 145 -19.56 4.93 0.58
CA ASP A 145 -19.95 5.25 1.94
C ASP A 145 -19.53 4.16 2.94
N VAL A 146 -19.01 4.57 4.08
CA VAL A 146 -18.59 3.71 5.19
C VAL A 146 -19.26 4.10 6.51
N GLY A 147 -20.40 4.80 6.45
CA GLY A 147 -21.17 5.19 7.64
C GLY A 147 -20.56 6.33 8.44
N ALA A 148 -19.83 7.23 7.80
CA ALA A 148 -19.30 8.43 8.42
C ALA A 148 -20.41 9.43 8.81
N LEU A 149 -20.04 10.50 9.52
CA LEU A 149 -20.94 11.60 9.90
C LEU A 149 -21.70 12.20 8.69
N ALA A 150 -21.06 12.22 7.53
CA ALA A 150 -21.63 12.60 6.24
C ALA A 150 -21.04 11.69 5.14
N PRO A 151 -21.63 11.63 3.92
CA PRO A 151 -21.07 10.85 2.82
C PRO A 151 -19.61 11.20 2.48
N PHE A 152 -19.23 12.48 2.70
CA PHE A 152 -17.84 12.95 2.65
C PHE A 152 -17.58 13.91 3.80
N VAL A 153 -16.66 13.56 4.69
CA VAL A 153 -16.39 14.33 5.91
C VAL A 153 -15.17 15.25 5.69
N THR A 154 -15.38 16.54 5.90
CA THR A 154 -14.32 17.55 5.73
C THR A 154 -13.95 18.30 7.02
N LYS A 155 -14.65 18.02 8.12
CA LYS A 155 -14.53 18.76 9.38
C LYS A 155 -14.54 17.86 10.61
N SER A 156 -14.08 16.63 10.49
CA SER A 156 -13.89 15.73 11.63
C SER A 156 -12.80 16.24 12.58
N THR A 157 -12.96 15.93 13.86
CA THR A 157 -11.99 16.24 14.93
C THR A 157 -11.30 14.99 15.46
N ASP A 158 -11.81 13.84 15.11
CA ASP A 158 -11.24 12.54 15.43
C ASP A 158 -11.66 11.49 14.40
N VAL A 159 -10.91 10.41 14.34
CA VAL A 159 -11.09 9.31 13.37
C VAL A 159 -12.43 8.59 13.51
N PHE A 160 -13.10 8.65 14.66
CA PHE A 160 -14.38 7.95 14.89
C PHE A 160 -15.56 8.63 14.20
N GLN A 161 -15.42 9.89 13.81
CA GLN A 161 -16.42 10.62 13.02
C GLN A 161 -16.36 10.29 11.51
N GLU A 162 -15.33 9.60 11.09
CA GLU A 162 -14.99 9.38 9.67
C GLU A 162 -15.51 8.06 9.12
N GLY A 163 -16.26 7.30 9.90
CA GLY A 163 -16.92 6.08 9.46
C GLY A 163 -16.61 4.85 10.30
N THR A 164 -17.16 3.74 9.88
CA THR A 164 -16.95 2.45 10.53
C THR A 164 -15.54 1.94 10.24
N ILE A 165 -14.81 1.62 11.29
CA ILE A 165 -13.44 1.08 11.18
C ILE A 165 -13.51 -0.45 11.17
N TYR A 166 -12.97 -1.03 10.11
CA TYR A 166 -12.67 -2.46 10.01
C TYR A 166 -11.18 -2.66 10.32
N PRO A 167 -10.82 -3.15 11.51
CA PRO A 167 -9.42 -3.20 11.96
C PRO A 167 -8.64 -4.40 11.41
N GLY A 168 -9.11 -4.99 10.31
CA GLY A 168 -8.59 -6.23 9.75
C GLY A 168 -9.38 -7.44 10.25
N VAL A 169 -10.57 -7.66 9.69
CA VAL A 169 -11.47 -8.75 10.07
C VAL A 169 -11.54 -9.79 8.96
N LYS A 170 -11.54 -11.09 9.30
CA LYS A 170 -11.79 -12.17 8.34
C LYS A 170 -13.27 -12.18 7.99
N LEU A 171 -13.63 -11.60 6.84
CA LEU A 171 -14.99 -11.67 6.29
C LEU A 171 -15.29 -13.06 5.77
N TYR A 172 -14.30 -13.77 5.26
CA TYR A 172 -14.39 -15.21 4.96
C TYR A 172 -13.34 -15.94 5.79
N ARG A 173 -13.72 -17.09 6.35
CA ARG A 173 -12.84 -18.02 7.07
C ARG A 173 -12.86 -19.34 6.33
N ALA A 174 -11.72 -19.78 5.84
CA ALA A 174 -11.59 -21.01 5.05
C ALA A 174 -12.69 -21.13 3.96
N GLY A 175 -12.95 -20.03 3.24
CA GLY A 175 -13.95 -19.98 2.16
C GLY A 175 -15.40 -19.76 2.60
N VAL A 176 -15.70 -19.79 3.90
CA VAL A 176 -17.06 -19.60 4.44
C VAL A 176 -17.22 -18.14 4.91
N ARG A 177 -18.23 -17.45 4.35
CA ARG A 177 -18.52 -16.06 4.75
C ARG A 177 -19.12 -16.00 6.16
N ASP A 178 -18.62 -15.07 6.96
CA ASP A 178 -19.20 -14.68 8.24
C ASP A 178 -20.43 -13.79 7.97
N GLU A 179 -21.62 -14.39 8.00
CA GLU A 179 -22.87 -13.69 7.66
C GLU A 179 -23.26 -12.61 8.67
N ASP A 180 -22.92 -12.77 9.95
CA ASP A 180 -23.25 -11.77 10.96
C ASP A 180 -22.34 -10.55 10.82
N LEU A 181 -21.04 -10.75 10.60
CA LEU A 181 -20.11 -9.68 10.27
C LEU A 181 -20.51 -8.96 8.98
N TYR A 182 -20.84 -9.72 7.93
CA TYR A 182 -21.27 -9.14 6.66
C TYR A 182 -22.52 -8.27 6.81
N ARG A 183 -23.54 -8.75 7.54
CA ARG A 183 -24.76 -7.99 7.84
C ARG A 183 -24.45 -6.74 8.67
N MET A 184 -23.53 -6.83 9.63
CA MET A 184 -23.10 -5.68 10.43
C MET A 184 -22.42 -4.63 9.54
N MET A 185 -21.54 -5.02 8.63
CA MET A 185 -20.90 -4.11 7.69
C MET A 185 -21.92 -3.37 6.82
N LEU A 186 -22.87 -4.11 6.24
CA LEU A 186 -23.90 -3.52 5.37
C LEU A 186 -24.91 -2.64 6.13
N ALA A 187 -25.16 -2.91 7.40
CA ALA A 187 -26.03 -2.07 8.24
C ALA A 187 -25.39 -0.72 8.60
N ASN A 188 -24.07 -0.59 8.47
CA ASN A 188 -23.30 0.61 8.81
C ASN A 188 -22.91 1.45 7.57
N THR A 189 -23.60 1.28 6.45
CA THR A 189 -23.45 2.12 5.25
C THR A 189 -24.80 2.55 4.71
N ARG A 190 -24.88 3.73 4.10
CA ARG A 190 -26.08 4.23 3.40
C ARG A 190 -26.26 3.58 2.02
N MET A 191 -25.23 2.89 1.52
CA MET A 191 -25.16 2.28 0.19
C MET A 191 -24.83 0.78 0.26
N PRO A 192 -25.66 -0.04 0.92
CA PRO A 192 -25.34 -1.45 1.20
C PRO A 192 -25.14 -2.30 -0.06
N GLU A 193 -25.88 -2.03 -1.14
CA GLU A 193 -25.75 -2.77 -2.40
C GLU A 193 -24.40 -2.50 -3.07
N SER A 194 -23.97 -1.22 -3.12
CA SER A 194 -22.66 -0.85 -3.63
C SER A 194 -21.53 -1.46 -2.79
N ALA A 195 -21.60 -1.33 -1.47
CA ALA A 195 -20.58 -1.87 -0.57
C ALA A 195 -20.46 -3.40 -0.70
N ALA A 196 -21.59 -4.10 -0.77
CA ALA A 196 -21.64 -5.54 -0.99
C ALA A 196 -21.00 -5.94 -2.32
N GLY A 197 -21.35 -5.24 -3.40
CA GLY A 197 -20.84 -5.49 -4.74
C GLY A 197 -19.35 -5.20 -4.84
N ASP A 198 -18.88 -4.09 -4.29
CA ASP A 198 -17.49 -3.65 -4.36
C ASP A 198 -16.56 -4.57 -3.54
N ILE A 199 -16.94 -4.97 -2.32
CA ILE A 199 -16.19 -5.97 -1.54
C ILE A 199 -16.10 -7.30 -2.31
N GLY A 200 -17.22 -7.74 -2.91
CA GLY A 200 -17.24 -8.94 -3.73
C GLY A 200 -16.34 -8.85 -4.96
N ALA A 201 -16.32 -7.69 -5.63
CA ALA A 201 -15.47 -7.41 -6.78
C ALA A 201 -13.98 -7.41 -6.41
N GLN A 202 -13.61 -6.77 -5.30
CA GLN A 202 -12.23 -6.76 -4.79
C GLN A 202 -11.76 -8.18 -4.45
N ALA A 203 -12.56 -8.96 -3.71
CA ALA A 203 -12.22 -10.35 -3.37
C ALA A 203 -12.12 -11.24 -4.62
N GLY A 204 -13.03 -11.07 -5.59
CA GLY A 204 -13.01 -11.78 -6.87
C GLY A 204 -11.76 -11.45 -7.71
N ALA A 205 -11.38 -10.18 -7.75
CA ALA A 205 -10.17 -9.72 -8.45
C ALA A 205 -8.88 -10.23 -7.77
N CYS A 206 -8.80 -10.19 -6.44
CA CYS A 206 -7.67 -10.80 -5.70
C CYS A 206 -7.53 -12.30 -6.03
N ARG A 207 -8.65 -13.04 -6.02
CA ARG A 207 -8.64 -14.46 -6.38
C ARG A 207 -8.23 -14.72 -7.84
N ALA A 208 -8.57 -13.80 -8.77
CA ALA A 208 -8.14 -13.92 -10.16
C ALA A 208 -6.61 -13.77 -10.29
N GLY A 209 -6.02 -12.75 -9.62
CA GLY A 209 -4.57 -12.58 -9.58
C GLY A 209 -3.84 -13.74 -8.92
N LEU A 210 -4.38 -14.25 -7.80
CA LEU A 210 -3.79 -15.41 -7.12
C LEU A 210 -3.81 -16.67 -7.97
N ARG A 211 -4.89 -16.96 -8.71
CA ARG A 211 -4.89 -18.10 -9.63
C ARG A 211 -3.76 -18.02 -10.65
N ALA A 212 -3.56 -16.84 -11.25
CA ALA A 212 -2.49 -16.66 -12.21
C ALA A 212 -1.08 -16.76 -11.56
N LEU A 213 -0.91 -16.26 -10.33
CA LEU A 213 0.30 -16.44 -9.53
C LEU A 213 0.57 -17.92 -9.25
N LEU A 214 -0.43 -18.67 -8.81
CA LEU A 214 -0.31 -20.09 -8.51
C LEU A 214 0.02 -20.90 -9.77
N GLU A 215 -0.59 -20.61 -10.92
CA GLU A 215 -0.26 -21.22 -12.22
C GLU A 215 1.22 -20.98 -12.63
N LEU A 216 1.79 -19.80 -12.30
CA LEU A 216 3.22 -19.54 -12.50
C LEU A 216 4.08 -20.41 -11.57
N ILE A 217 3.71 -20.50 -10.28
CA ILE A 217 4.43 -21.31 -9.30
C ILE A 217 4.37 -22.80 -9.68
N GLU A 218 3.21 -23.31 -10.08
CA GLU A 218 3.04 -24.70 -10.53
C GLU A 218 3.91 -25.00 -11.77
N ARG A 219 3.96 -24.07 -12.72
CA ARG A 219 4.72 -24.23 -13.97
C ARG A 219 6.23 -24.28 -13.76
N TYR A 220 6.76 -23.45 -12.86
CA TYR A 220 8.22 -23.31 -12.68
C TYR A 220 8.74 -24.05 -11.43
N GLY A 221 7.86 -24.44 -10.51
CA GLY A 221 8.18 -24.92 -9.17
C GLY A 221 8.48 -23.77 -8.21
N LEU A 222 8.08 -23.92 -6.94
CA LEU A 222 8.18 -22.86 -5.92
C LEU A 222 9.61 -22.35 -5.73
N GLU A 223 10.57 -23.26 -5.60
CA GLU A 223 12.00 -22.89 -5.40
C GLU A 223 12.55 -22.03 -6.56
N ARG A 224 12.25 -22.41 -7.80
CA ARG A 224 12.68 -21.66 -8.98
C ARG A 224 11.95 -20.33 -9.13
N PHE A 225 10.66 -20.30 -8.79
CA PHE A 225 9.89 -19.07 -8.75
C PHE A 225 10.44 -18.09 -7.73
N GLU A 226 10.72 -18.51 -6.49
CA GLU A 226 11.31 -17.66 -5.46
C GLU A 226 12.70 -17.14 -5.85
N ALA A 227 13.54 -17.99 -6.44
CA ALA A 227 14.84 -17.55 -6.96
C ALA A 227 14.68 -16.51 -8.09
N ALA A 228 13.67 -16.64 -8.96
CA ALA A 228 13.37 -15.63 -9.97
C ALA A 228 12.88 -14.32 -9.34
N VAL A 229 12.07 -14.38 -8.28
CA VAL A 229 11.61 -13.20 -7.54
C VAL A 229 12.79 -12.40 -6.99
N GLU A 230 13.82 -13.07 -6.42
CA GLU A 230 15.01 -12.35 -5.95
C GLU A 230 15.71 -11.62 -7.11
N VAL A 231 15.90 -12.26 -8.26
CA VAL A 231 16.49 -11.62 -9.45
C VAL A 231 15.67 -10.40 -9.92
N ILE A 232 14.34 -10.52 -9.91
CA ILE A 232 13.40 -9.45 -10.31
C ILE A 232 13.50 -8.26 -9.33
N LEU A 233 13.52 -8.52 -8.03
CA LEU A 233 13.62 -7.48 -7.02
C LEU A 233 14.99 -6.80 -7.04
N ASP A 234 16.05 -7.56 -7.19
CA ASP A 234 17.42 -7.04 -7.31
C ASP A 234 17.59 -6.17 -8.55
N ALA A 235 16.95 -6.53 -9.67
CA ALA A 235 16.92 -5.69 -10.88
C ALA A 235 16.20 -4.36 -10.65
N GLY A 236 15.04 -4.37 -9.95
CA GLY A 236 14.33 -3.14 -9.59
C GLY A 236 15.15 -2.25 -8.66
N GLU A 237 15.84 -2.82 -7.68
CA GLU A 237 16.76 -2.10 -6.80
C GLU A 237 17.92 -1.48 -7.59
N ALA A 238 18.56 -2.26 -8.47
CA ALA A 238 19.67 -1.78 -9.29
C ALA A 238 19.23 -0.60 -10.19
N GLU A 239 18.03 -0.67 -10.78
CA GLU A 239 17.51 0.40 -11.61
C GLU A 239 17.29 1.69 -10.78
N MET A 240 16.69 1.59 -9.58
CA MET A 240 16.53 2.76 -8.69
C MET A 240 17.89 3.35 -8.31
N ARG A 241 18.85 2.52 -7.89
CA ARG A 241 20.20 2.98 -7.53
C ARG A 241 20.94 3.63 -8.71
N GLU A 242 20.76 3.10 -9.93
CA GLU A 242 21.29 3.72 -11.14
C GLU A 242 20.72 5.13 -11.39
N GLN A 243 19.42 5.34 -11.13
CA GLN A 243 18.85 6.69 -11.27
C GLN A 243 19.35 7.62 -10.16
N LEU A 244 19.43 7.17 -8.92
CA LEU A 244 19.97 7.95 -7.81
C LEU A 244 21.42 8.36 -8.05
N ALA A 245 22.26 7.46 -8.55
CA ALA A 245 23.67 7.75 -8.86
C ALA A 245 23.89 8.81 -9.96
N LYS A 246 22.85 9.17 -10.72
CA LYS A 246 22.89 10.30 -11.68
C LYS A 246 22.68 11.66 -11.04
N LEU A 247 22.19 11.67 -9.81
CA LEU A 247 21.93 12.89 -9.06
C LEU A 247 23.13 13.22 -8.16
N PRO A 248 23.41 14.50 -7.90
CA PRO A 248 24.47 14.88 -6.98
C PRO A 248 24.10 14.54 -5.54
N ASN A 249 25.05 14.04 -4.77
CA ASN A 249 24.88 13.86 -3.33
C ASN A 249 24.64 15.20 -2.66
N GLY A 250 23.76 15.23 -1.66
CA GLY A 250 23.47 16.43 -0.93
C GLY A 250 22.11 16.44 -0.25
N ARG A 251 21.81 17.53 0.43
CA ARG A 251 20.51 17.81 1.03
C ARG A 251 19.83 18.92 0.22
N PHE A 252 18.66 18.60 -0.31
CA PHE A 252 17.81 19.50 -1.10
C PHE A 252 16.50 19.71 -0.34
N THR A 253 16.00 20.92 -0.30
CA THR A 253 14.79 21.22 0.47
C THR A 253 13.78 21.99 -0.35
N ALA A 254 12.49 21.71 -0.11
CA ALA A 254 11.38 22.49 -0.62
C ALA A 254 10.45 22.89 0.53
N THR A 255 9.78 24.01 0.39
CA THR A 255 8.73 24.41 1.34
C THR A 255 7.38 24.10 0.73
N ALA A 256 6.71 23.11 1.27
CA ALA A 256 5.35 22.78 0.93
C ALA A 256 4.36 23.49 1.87
N VAL A 257 3.17 23.80 1.40
CA VAL A 257 2.15 24.51 2.20
C VAL A 257 0.80 23.82 2.02
N HIS A 258 0.22 23.37 3.11
CA HIS A 258 -1.19 22.99 3.14
C HIS A 258 -2.02 24.22 3.51
N GLU A 259 -2.96 24.62 2.65
CA GLU A 259 -3.64 25.93 2.74
C GLU A 259 -4.72 26.02 3.82
N HIS A 260 -5.00 24.93 4.56
CA HIS A 260 -5.93 24.91 5.70
C HIS A 260 -5.57 23.81 6.70
N ASN A 261 -5.98 23.96 7.97
CA ASN A 261 -5.75 22.95 9.01
C ASN A 261 -6.90 21.94 9.15
N GLY A 262 -7.82 21.93 8.19
CA GLY A 262 -9.04 21.11 8.20
C GLY A 262 -10.26 21.80 8.80
N HIS A 263 -10.10 22.87 9.59
CA HIS A 263 -11.19 23.67 10.17
C HIS A 263 -11.16 25.12 9.72
N GLU A 264 -9.97 25.67 9.62
CA GLU A 264 -9.74 27.09 9.32
C GLU A 264 -8.83 27.23 8.09
N GLN A 265 -9.03 28.30 7.33
CA GLN A 265 -8.17 28.70 6.23
C GLN A 265 -6.90 29.33 6.80
N VAL A 266 -5.96 28.49 7.18
CA VAL A 266 -4.63 28.87 7.68
C VAL A 266 -3.56 28.06 6.98
N ASN A 267 -2.53 28.74 6.50
CA ASN A 267 -1.40 28.07 5.89
C ASN A 267 -0.64 27.24 6.93
N VAL A 268 -0.41 25.98 6.61
CA VAL A 268 0.40 25.04 7.38
C VAL A 268 1.66 24.73 6.56
N PRO A 269 2.71 25.54 6.68
CA PRO A 269 3.96 25.31 5.95
C PRO A 269 4.76 24.19 6.62
N TYR A 270 5.51 23.44 5.79
CA TYR A 270 6.49 22.47 6.26
C TYR A 270 7.62 22.32 5.25
N GLU A 271 8.80 22.00 5.76
CA GLU A 271 9.96 21.66 4.94
C GLU A 271 9.89 20.18 4.56
N VAL A 272 10.15 19.91 3.30
CA VAL A 272 10.43 18.57 2.76
C VAL A 272 11.91 18.53 2.45
N ALA A 273 12.67 17.72 3.18
CA ALA A 273 14.08 17.55 2.94
C ALA A 273 14.36 16.21 2.28
N VAL A 274 15.13 16.25 1.20
CA VAL A 274 15.58 15.09 0.43
C VAL A 274 17.10 14.99 0.56
N GLU A 275 17.57 13.94 1.21
CA GLU A 275 19.01 13.63 1.36
C GLU A 275 19.39 12.54 0.38
N ILE A 276 20.21 12.88 -0.63
CA ILE A 276 20.70 11.95 -1.64
C ILE A 276 22.12 11.52 -1.25
N GLY A 277 22.29 10.23 -1.03
CA GLY A 277 23.58 9.58 -0.84
C GLY A 277 24.11 8.93 -2.12
N ASP A 278 25.20 8.16 -2.03
CA ASP A 278 25.81 7.53 -3.19
C ASP A 278 24.85 6.55 -3.91
N ASP A 279 23.98 5.88 -3.16
CA ASP A 279 23.11 4.84 -3.68
C ASP A 279 21.78 4.71 -2.90
N ASN A 280 21.48 5.69 -2.05
CA ASN A 280 20.26 5.72 -1.24
C ASN A 280 19.68 7.14 -1.20
N ILE A 281 18.41 7.21 -0.78
CA ILE A 281 17.69 8.47 -0.62
C ILE A 281 16.88 8.44 0.67
N THR A 282 16.98 9.50 1.45
CA THR A 282 16.19 9.71 2.67
C THR A 282 15.28 10.92 2.51
N ILE A 283 14.00 10.73 2.79
CA ILE A 283 13.04 11.83 2.92
C ILE A 283 12.88 12.12 4.41
N ASP A 284 13.23 13.34 4.81
CA ASP A 284 13.18 13.77 6.20
C ASP A 284 12.04 14.74 6.43
N LEU A 285 11.06 14.31 7.24
CA LEU A 285 9.89 15.05 7.68
C LEU A 285 9.84 15.21 9.21
N THR A 286 11.00 15.14 9.88
CA THR A 286 11.07 15.23 11.36
C THR A 286 10.60 16.60 11.87
N ASP A 287 10.78 17.66 11.07
CA ASP A 287 10.35 19.02 11.37
C ASP A 287 8.92 19.34 10.88
N ALA A 288 8.19 18.35 10.35
CA ALA A 288 6.80 18.53 9.96
C ALA A 288 5.95 19.05 11.14
N PRO A 289 4.91 19.86 10.87
CA PRO A 289 4.01 20.38 11.88
C PRO A 289 3.40 19.29 12.75
N PRO A 290 2.99 19.60 13.99
CA PRO A 290 2.23 18.66 14.81
C PRO A 290 0.92 18.26 14.11
N THR A 291 0.31 17.19 14.58
CA THR A 291 -1.03 16.77 14.17
C THR A 291 -1.99 17.96 14.16
N GLN A 292 -2.68 18.16 13.06
CA GLN A 292 -3.63 19.26 12.84
C GLN A 292 -4.99 18.93 13.48
N PRO A 293 -5.78 19.93 13.86
CA PRO A 293 -7.06 19.72 14.55
C PRO A 293 -8.13 19.09 13.65
N GLY A 294 -8.05 19.28 12.34
CA GLY A 294 -8.97 18.72 11.35
C GLY A 294 -8.36 17.55 10.57
N PRO A 295 -9.10 16.99 9.59
CA PRO A 295 -8.81 15.70 8.96
C PRO A 295 -7.65 15.68 7.95
N VAL A 296 -6.75 16.63 8.02
CA VAL A 296 -5.61 16.80 7.11
C VAL A 296 -4.32 16.16 7.66
N ASN A 297 -4.46 15.04 8.34
CA ASN A 297 -3.34 14.28 8.90
C ASN A 297 -3.18 12.96 8.15
N SER A 298 -1.95 12.48 8.10
CA SER A 298 -1.62 11.15 7.58
C SER A 298 -0.87 10.33 8.62
N PRO A 299 -1.21 9.08 8.84
CA PRO A 299 -0.34 8.14 9.53
C PRO A 299 0.96 7.94 8.76
N ARG A 300 2.01 7.48 9.43
CA ARG A 300 3.32 7.20 8.83
C ARG A 300 3.24 6.30 7.59
N VAL A 301 2.34 5.33 7.61
CA VAL A 301 2.11 4.40 6.49
C VAL A 301 1.67 5.14 5.21
N GLY A 302 0.89 6.21 5.33
CA GLY A 302 0.52 7.08 4.20
C GLY A 302 1.71 7.86 3.67
N ALA A 303 2.56 8.42 4.55
CA ALA A 303 3.77 9.10 4.13
C ALA A 303 4.74 8.15 3.40
N VAL A 304 4.87 6.89 3.84
CA VAL A 304 5.63 5.85 3.09
C VAL A 304 5.06 5.69 1.68
N SER A 305 3.73 5.66 1.55
CA SER A 305 3.11 5.54 0.22
C SER A 305 3.39 6.74 -0.68
N ALA A 306 3.36 7.96 -0.13
CA ALA A 306 3.66 9.18 -0.88
C ALA A 306 5.11 9.21 -1.40
N ILE A 307 6.09 8.83 -0.57
CA ILE A 307 7.48 8.79 -1.02
C ILE A 307 7.71 7.72 -2.10
N ARG A 308 7.08 6.54 -1.98
CA ARG A 308 7.12 5.51 -3.02
C ARG A 308 6.52 6.03 -4.33
N CYS A 309 5.40 6.75 -4.27
CA CYS A 309 4.77 7.38 -5.43
C CYS A 309 5.71 8.39 -6.12
N ALA A 310 6.36 9.28 -5.35
CA ALA A 310 7.34 10.23 -5.90
C ALA A 310 8.53 9.52 -6.54
N MET A 311 9.05 8.45 -5.91
CA MET A 311 10.19 7.70 -6.44
C MET A 311 9.87 6.88 -7.68
N MET A 312 8.61 6.44 -7.85
CA MET A 312 8.20 5.81 -9.10
C MET A 312 8.36 6.76 -10.29
N ALA A 313 8.09 8.05 -10.12
CA ALA A 313 8.28 9.04 -11.17
C ALA A 313 9.76 9.20 -11.59
N LEU A 314 10.71 8.91 -10.70
CA LEU A 314 12.15 8.99 -10.97
C LEU A 314 12.67 7.78 -11.75
N ALA A 315 12.25 6.57 -11.41
CA ALA A 315 12.89 5.33 -11.87
C ALA A 315 11.99 4.42 -12.72
N VAL A 316 10.68 4.41 -12.50
CA VAL A 316 9.78 3.44 -13.12
C VAL A 316 9.29 3.92 -14.47
N ARG A 317 9.76 3.31 -15.56
CA ARG A 317 9.48 3.79 -16.94
C ARG A 317 8.12 3.35 -17.47
N ASP A 318 7.67 2.16 -17.12
CA ASP A 318 6.43 1.55 -17.63
C ASP A 318 5.25 1.62 -16.63
N GLY A 319 5.45 2.32 -15.51
CA GLY A 319 4.44 2.51 -14.46
C GLY A 319 4.26 1.30 -13.56
N ARG A 320 5.11 0.28 -13.65
CA ARG A 320 5.08 -0.92 -12.80
C ARG A 320 6.31 -0.97 -11.91
N ALA A 321 6.10 -0.89 -10.60
CA ALA A 321 7.15 -1.09 -9.61
C ALA A 321 6.99 -2.46 -8.94
N ASN A 322 8.09 -2.98 -8.44
CA ASN A 322 8.14 -4.06 -7.46
C ASN A 322 8.82 -3.56 -6.18
N GLU A 323 8.88 -4.36 -5.13
CA GLU A 323 9.48 -3.95 -3.85
C GLU A 323 10.96 -3.59 -3.95
N GLY A 324 11.68 -4.10 -4.95
CA GLY A 324 13.10 -3.80 -5.18
C GLY A 324 13.36 -2.30 -5.37
N TYR A 325 12.52 -1.61 -6.14
CA TYR A 325 12.65 -0.16 -6.36
C TYR A 325 12.63 0.66 -5.07
N PHE A 326 12.06 0.13 -4.00
CA PHE A 326 11.87 0.87 -2.74
C PHE A 326 12.91 0.53 -1.66
N ARG A 327 13.80 -0.45 -1.91
CA ARG A 327 14.87 -0.83 -0.96
C ARG A 327 15.84 0.32 -0.64
N PRO A 328 16.20 1.22 -1.58
CA PRO A 328 17.08 2.36 -1.30
C PRO A 328 16.42 3.53 -0.57
N LEU A 329 15.11 3.47 -0.28
CA LEU A 329 14.35 4.59 0.30
C LEU A 329 14.29 4.50 1.82
N GLU A 330 14.49 5.64 2.47
CA GLU A 330 14.29 5.81 3.90
C GLU A 330 13.33 6.99 4.16
N LEU A 331 12.47 6.84 5.15
CA LEU A 331 11.59 7.91 5.65
C LEU A 331 11.90 8.19 7.11
N LYS A 332 12.24 9.44 7.43
CA LYS A 332 12.34 9.97 8.79
C LYS A 332 11.09 10.78 9.11
N THR A 333 10.40 10.42 10.19
CA THR A 333 9.22 11.15 10.69
C THR A 333 9.33 11.32 12.21
N ARG A 334 8.47 12.19 12.74
CA ARG A 334 8.31 12.36 14.19
C ARG A 334 6.90 11.95 14.59
N PRO A 335 6.74 10.95 15.50
CA PRO A 335 5.42 10.57 16.02
C PRO A 335 4.66 11.79 16.57
N GLY A 336 3.37 11.91 16.19
CA GLY A 336 2.53 13.05 16.53
C GLY A 336 2.67 14.25 15.59
N SER A 337 3.45 14.15 14.50
CA SER A 337 3.41 15.10 13.39
C SER A 337 2.23 14.81 12.45
N MET A 338 1.93 15.73 11.53
CA MET A 338 0.84 15.55 10.56
C MET A 338 1.12 14.43 9.54
N PHE A 339 2.38 13.94 9.41
CA PHE A 339 2.77 12.81 8.56
C PHE A 339 3.15 11.54 9.35
N ASP A 340 2.95 11.58 10.65
CA ASP A 340 3.04 10.44 11.56
C ASP A 340 2.01 10.60 12.68
N ALA A 341 0.78 10.86 12.25
CA ALA A 341 -0.34 11.10 13.13
C ALA A 341 -0.68 9.84 13.94
N GLN A 342 -0.99 10.05 15.20
CA GLN A 342 -1.35 8.99 16.14
C GLN A 342 -2.85 9.03 16.43
N ARG A 343 -3.45 7.86 16.74
CA ARG A 343 -4.84 7.80 17.18
C ARG A 343 -5.09 8.74 18.37
N PRO A 344 -6.22 9.44 18.38
CA PRO A 344 -7.40 9.36 17.49
C PRO A 344 -7.41 10.43 16.38
N ALA A 345 -6.26 10.89 15.86
CA ALA A 345 -6.18 11.95 14.87
C ALA A 345 -7.14 11.72 13.67
N PRO A 346 -7.85 12.77 13.22
CA PRO A 346 -8.71 12.67 12.05
C PRO A 346 -7.89 12.62 10.76
N CYS A 347 -8.29 11.75 9.81
CA CYS A 347 -7.55 11.43 8.58
C CYS A 347 -8.42 11.44 7.30
N ALA A 348 -9.68 11.91 7.36
CA ALA A 348 -10.61 11.85 6.22
C ALA A 348 -10.08 12.54 4.94
N LEU A 349 -9.20 13.51 5.06
CA LEU A 349 -8.58 14.22 3.95
C LEU A 349 -7.08 13.92 3.83
N ALA A 350 -6.62 12.79 4.34
CA ALA A 350 -5.20 12.40 4.34
C ALA A 350 -4.54 12.45 2.95
N SER A 351 -5.29 12.21 1.89
CA SER A 351 -4.78 12.24 0.51
C SER A 351 -4.24 13.63 0.11
N TYR A 352 -4.85 14.72 0.60
CA TYR A 352 -4.44 16.07 0.23
C TYR A 352 -3.00 16.40 0.69
N PRO A 353 -2.65 16.29 1.99
CA PRO A 353 -1.28 16.54 2.42
C PRO A 353 -0.29 15.54 1.78
N LEU A 354 -0.72 14.31 1.46
CA LEU A 354 0.15 13.33 0.78
C LEU A 354 0.46 13.73 -0.67
N TYR A 355 -0.50 14.28 -1.43
CA TYR A 355 -0.23 14.81 -2.77
C TYR A 355 0.71 16.03 -2.71
N ILE A 356 0.49 16.94 -1.76
CA ILE A 356 1.38 18.11 -1.56
C ILE A 356 2.79 17.63 -1.15
N LEU A 357 2.90 16.56 -0.36
CA LEU A 357 4.19 15.94 -0.02
C LEU A 357 4.90 15.41 -1.27
N VAL A 358 4.19 14.71 -2.17
CA VAL A 358 4.76 14.25 -3.44
C VAL A 358 5.29 15.42 -4.27
N GLU A 359 4.52 16.51 -4.37
CA GLU A 359 4.95 17.73 -5.06
C GLU A 359 6.19 18.33 -4.41
N GLY A 360 6.22 18.45 -3.09
CA GLY A 360 7.37 18.97 -2.34
C GLY A 360 8.64 18.12 -2.51
N ILE A 361 8.49 16.78 -2.56
CA ILE A 361 9.61 15.88 -2.87
C ILE A 361 10.13 16.13 -4.30
N ASN A 362 9.23 16.25 -5.27
CA ASN A 362 9.60 16.50 -6.66
C ASN A 362 10.27 17.89 -6.82
N GLU A 363 9.80 18.92 -6.11
CA GLU A 363 10.39 20.26 -6.12
C GLU A 363 11.79 20.24 -5.49
N ALA A 364 12.01 19.52 -4.41
CA ALA A 364 13.32 19.33 -3.82
C ALA A 364 14.27 18.58 -4.78
N LEU A 365 13.80 17.49 -5.38
CA LEU A 365 14.57 16.70 -6.37
C LEU A 365 14.91 17.51 -7.63
N ALA A 366 14.03 18.39 -8.08
CA ALA A 366 14.28 19.25 -9.26
C ALA A 366 15.51 20.13 -9.08
N GLN A 367 15.91 20.45 -7.85
CA GLN A 367 17.14 21.21 -7.57
C GLN A 367 18.40 20.36 -7.76
N ALA A 368 18.28 19.03 -7.72
CA ALA A 368 19.37 18.09 -7.97
C ALA A 368 19.50 17.71 -9.46
N VAL A 369 18.51 18.01 -10.28
CA VAL A 369 18.55 17.74 -11.72
C VAL A 369 19.17 18.94 -12.42
N PRO A 370 20.22 18.75 -13.24
CA PRO A 370 20.94 19.83 -13.92
C PRO A 370 20.10 20.50 -15.03
#